data_0c746361b3bab2bd32489e89134f018b
#
_entry.id   0c746361b3bab2bd32489e89134f018b
#
_cell.length_a   1.000
_cell.length_b   1.000
_cell.length_c   1.000
_cell.angle_alpha   90.00
_cell.angle_beta   90.00
_cell.angle_gamma   90.00
#
_symmetry.space_group_name_H-M   'P 1'
#
loop_
_entity.id
_entity.type
_entity.pdbx_description
1 polymer ?
#
loop_
_entity_poly.entity_id
_entity_poly.type
_entity_poly.pdbx_seq_one_letter_code
_entity_poly.pdbx_strand_id
1 'polypeptide(L)'
;MLINMEEMLKVADKNQFAVGAFNATESSLFRAVVEEAEAQNAPAIVQVAPGEFDFATRDFYQYVRARLSNSKVPFVLHLDHGKTIQQCMKAIQAGFTSVMLDGSELPYEENVRLTKEVTDLAHMVGVSVEGEIGTIGVMSNSDEGGVENVTYTNPEDVIDFVTKTGVDCLAIAIGTAHGIYPKGFVPKLQLELLERIKEVAPVP
;
A
#
# COMPACT_ATOMS: atom_id res chain seq x y z
N MET A 1 -2.88 -12.92 -13.64
CA MET A 1 -3.00 -13.71 -12.39
C MET A 1 -3.12 -12.73 -11.22
N LEU A 2 -4.21 -12.77 -10.49
CA LEU A 2 -4.43 -11.89 -9.33
C LEU A 2 -4.01 -12.64 -8.05
N ILE A 3 -3.10 -12.05 -7.28
CA ILE A 3 -2.56 -12.60 -6.02
C ILE A 3 -2.64 -11.53 -4.92
N ASN A 4 -2.37 -11.88 -3.68
CA ASN A 4 -2.29 -10.90 -2.58
C ASN A 4 -0.88 -10.27 -2.47
N MET A 5 -0.76 -9.22 -1.66
CA MET A 5 0.48 -8.47 -1.48
C MET A 5 1.57 -9.31 -0.80
N GLU A 6 1.20 -10.09 0.20
CA GLU A 6 2.11 -10.96 0.94
C GLU A 6 2.84 -11.94 0.01
N GLU A 7 2.08 -12.64 -0.86
CA GLU A 7 2.65 -13.59 -1.83
C GLU A 7 3.61 -12.88 -2.79
N MET A 8 3.24 -11.71 -3.29
CA MET A 8 4.06 -10.93 -4.23
C MET A 8 5.36 -10.45 -3.57
N LEU A 9 5.26 -9.81 -2.42
CA LEU A 9 6.41 -9.19 -1.77
C LEU A 9 7.38 -10.22 -1.19
N LYS A 10 6.92 -11.38 -0.73
CA LYS A 10 7.81 -12.50 -0.35
C LYS A 10 8.68 -12.97 -1.51
N VAL A 11 8.12 -13.03 -2.72
CA VAL A 11 8.89 -13.40 -3.92
C VAL A 11 9.86 -12.27 -4.30
N ALA A 12 9.42 -11.03 -4.23
CA ALA A 12 10.25 -9.86 -4.53
C ALA A 12 11.45 -9.76 -3.58
N ASP A 13 11.22 -9.88 -2.28
CA ASP A 13 12.26 -9.83 -1.25
C ASP A 13 13.28 -10.97 -1.42
N LYS A 14 12.81 -12.20 -1.58
CA LYS A 14 13.66 -13.36 -1.80
C LYS A 14 14.56 -13.23 -3.04
N ASN A 15 14.07 -12.58 -4.09
CA ASN A 15 14.78 -12.43 -5.36
C ASN A 15 15.40 -11.04 -5.55
N GLN A 16 15.34 -10.18 -4.52
CA GLN A 16 16.00 -8.87 -4.46
C GLN A 16 15.58 -7.91 -5.57
N PHE A 17 14.27 -7.81 -5.83
CA PHE A 17 13.71 -6.80 -6.74
C PHE A 17 12.57 -6.03 -6.10
N ALA A 18 12.33 -4.79 -6.55
CA ALA A 18 11.19 -3.99 -6.16
C ALA A 18 10.01 -4.19 -7.12
N VAL A 19 8.78 -4.11 -6.59
CA VAL A 19 7.55 -4.12 -7.38
C VAL A 19 7.00 -2.71 -7.44
N GLY A 20 6.68 -2.23 -8.64
CA GLY A 20 6.04 -0.92 -8.81
C GLY A 20 4.57 -0.96 -8.38
N ALA A 21 4.14 0.07 -7.61
CA ALA A 21 2.76 0.31 -7.27
C ALA A 21 2.25 1.56 -8.02
N PHE A 22 1.13 1.41 -8.73
CA PHE A 22 0.64 2.42 -9.65
C PHE A 22 -0.82 2.78 -9.36
N ASN A 23 -1.08 4.06 -9.08
CA ASN A 23 -2.44 4.56 -8.96
C ASN A 23 -3.15 4.50 -10.32
N ALA A 24 -4.24 3.75 -10.39
CA ALA A 24 -4.98 3.50 -11.62
C ALA A 24 -6.48 3.69 -11.40
N THR A 25 -6.88 4.94 -11.38
CA THR A 25 -8.21 5.41 -10.95
C THR A 25 -9.25 5.41 -12.04
N GLU A 26 -8.81 5.30 -13.30
CA GLU A 26 -9.68 5.30 -14.46
C GLU A 26 -9.18 4.31 -15.53
N SER A 27 -10.04 4.01 -16.51
CA SER A 27 -9.83 2.91 -17.45
C SER A 27 -8.59 3.04 -18.33
N SER A 28 -8.19 4.26 -18.72
CA SER A 28 -7.00 4.45 -19.55
C SER A 28 -5.70 4.29 -18.77
N LEU A 29 -5.62 4.81 -17.55
CA LEU A 29 -4.48 4.58 -16.66
C LEU A 29 -4.35 3.10 -16.30
N PHE A 30 -5.47 2.49 -15.89
CA PHE A 30 -5.50 1.06 -15.58
C PHE A 30 -5.00 0.21 -16.77
N ARG A 31 -5.49 0.51 -17.97
CA ARG A 31 -5.09 -0.20 -19.18
C ARG A 31 -3.61 -0.01 -19.48
N ALA A 32 -3.08 1.21 -19.36
CA ALA A 32 -1.67 1.50 -19.59
C ALA A 32 -0.76 0.71 -18.64
N VAL A 33 -1.09 0.67 -17.33
CA VAL A 33 -0.34 -0.10 -16.34
C VAL A 33 -0.35 -1.60 -16.67
N VAL A 34 -1.52 -2.15 -16.99
CA VAL A 34 -1.65 -3.60 -17.26
C VAL A 34 -0.95 -3.99 -18.54
N GLU A 35 -1.13 -3.24 -19.64
CA GLU A 35 -0.51 -3.53 -20.93
C GLU A 35 1.02 -3.43 -20.84
N GLU A 36 1.57 -2.44 -20.11
CA GLU A 36 3.01 -2.32 -19.94
C GLU A 36 3.58 -3.44 -19.06
N ALA A 37 2.95 -3.75 -17.93
CA ALA A 37 3.37 -4.86 -17.08
C ALA A 37 3.39 -6.21 -17.85
N GLU A 38 2.38 -6.46 -18.69
CA GLU A 38 2.33 -7.64 -19.55
C GLU A 38 3.42 -7.63 -20.62
N ALA A 39 3.70 -6.47 -21.24
CA ALA A 39 4.74 -6.32 -22.26
C ALA A 39 6.15 -6.56 -21.68
N GLN A 40 6.39 -6.09 -20.45
CA GLN A 40 7.66 -6.28 -19.75
C GLN A 40 7.75 -7.63 -19.02
N ASN A 41 6.65 -8.41 -18.97
CA ASN A 41 6.54 -9.62 -18.16
C ASN A 41 6.94 -9.37 -16.70
N ALA A 42 6.52 -8.22 -16.14
CA ALA A 42 6.86 -7.75 -14.81
C ALA A 42 5.62 -7.72 -13.90
N PRO A 43 5.72 -8.14 -12.62
CA PRO A 43 4.62 -8.00 -11.67
C PRO A 43 4.34 -6.53 -11.38
N ALA A 44 3.10 -6.20 -11.02
CA ALA A 44 2.73 -4.85 -10.63
C ALA A 44 1.61 -4.83 -9.59
N ILE A 45 1.60 -3.78 -8.77
CA ILE A 45 0.53 -3.46 -7.85
C ILE A 45 -0.32 -2.37 -8.50
N VAL A 46 -1.61 -2.65 -8.67
CA VAL A 46 -2.61 -1.66 -9.09
C VAL A 46 -3.30 -1.17 -7.83
N GLN A 47 -3.17 0.12 -7.55
CA GLN A 47 -3.68 0.70 -6.32
C GLN A 47 -4.61 1.88 -6.57
N VAL A 48 -5.46 2.16 -5.59
CA VAL A 48 -6.38 3.31 -5.60
C VAL A 48 -6.61 3.82 -4.17
N ALA A 49 -6.72 5.14 -4.02
CA ALA A 49 -7.11 5.76 -2.77
C ALA A 49 -8.63 5.69 -2.52
N PRO A 50 -9.12 5.83 -1.27
CA PRO A 50 -10.54 5.69 -0.94
C PRO A 50 -11.48 6.62 -1.70
N GLY A 51 -11.09 7.87 -1.94
CA GLY A 51 -11.91 8.83 -2.69
C GLY A 51 -12.13 8.40 -4.14
N GLU A 52 -11.10 7.89 -4.77
CA GLU A 52 -11.13 7.37 -6.14
C GLU A 52 -11.90 6.05 -6.22
N PHE A 53 -11.75 5.20 -5.20
CA PHE A 53 -12.53 3.97 -5.08
C PHE A 53 -14.04 4.25 -5.03
N ASP A 54 -14.47 5.21 -4.22
CA ASP A 54 -15.88 5.58 -4.11
C ASP A 54 -16.39 6.25 -5.40
N PHE A 55 -15.55 7.01 -6.12
CA PHE A 55 -15.90 7.65 -7.40
C PHE A 55 -16.08 6.65 -8.55
N ALA A 56 -15.17 5.68 -8.69
CA ALA A 56 -15.15 4.77 -9.84
C ALA A 56 -16.23 3.69 -9.82
N THR A 57 -16.91 3.50 -8.72
CA THR A 57 -17.98 2.51 -8.49
C THR A 57 -17.54 1.04 -8.50
N ARG A 58 -18.38 0.18 -7.92
CA ARG A 58 -18.12 -1.26 -7.82
C ARG A 58 -18.00 -1.96 -9.17
N ASP A 59 -18.74 -1.52 -10.17
CA ASP A 59 -18.79 -2.17 -11.51
C ASP A 59 -17.42 -2.04 -12.22
N PHE A 60 -16.75 -0.89 -12.05
CA PHE A 60 -15.41 -0.70 -12.57
C PHE A 60 -14.43 -1.71 -11.95
N TYR A 61 -14.47 -1.91 -10.64
CA TYR A 61 -13.57 -2.86 -9.98
C TYR A 61 -13.87 -4.32 -10.28
N GLN A 62 -15.10 -4.67 -10.63
CA GLN A 62 -15.40 -5.99 -11.19
C GLN A 62 -14.70 -6.21 -12.53
N TYR A 63 -14.70 -5.20 -13.39
CA TYR A 63 -13.94 -5.23 -14.65
C TYR A 63 -12.43 -5.33 -14.39
N VAL A 64 -11.89 -4.49 -13.53
CA VAL A 64 -10.47 -4.50 -13.11
C VAL A 64 -10.07 -5.88 -12.61
N ARG A 65 -10.81 -6.45 -11.67
CA ARG A 65 -10.57 -7.78 -11.11
C ARG A 65 -10.56 -8.87 -12.19
N ALA A 66 -11.56 -8.87 -13.07
CA ALA A 66 -11.64 -9.84 -14.15
C ALA A 66 -10.44 -9.74 -15.11
N ARG A 67 -10.04 -8.51 -15.45
CA ARG A 67 -8.89 -8.27 -16.34
C ARG A 67 -7.57 -8.73 -15.70
N LEU A 68 -7.33 -8.42 -14.44
CA LEU A 68 -6.12 -8.83 -13.71
C LEU A 68 -6.07 -10.36 -13.51
N SER A 69 -7.20 -10.98 -13.17
CA SER A 69 -7.28 -12.44 -12.97
C SER A 69 -6.92 -13.22 -14.24
N ASN A 70 -7.26 -12.69 -15.41
CA ASN A 70 -6.99 -13.32 -16.70
C ASN A 70 -5.57 -13.04 -17.25
N SER A 71 -4.78 -12.21 -16.59
CA SER A 71 -3.40 -11.96 -16.98
C SER A 71 -2.49 -13.14 -16.64
N LYS A 72 -1.43 -13.33 -17.41
CA LYS A 72 -0.33 -14.26 -17.11
C LYS A 72 0.69 -13.67 -16.13
N VAL A 73 0.72 -12.34 -16.05
CA VAL A 73 1.59 -11.60 -15.13
C VAL A 73 0.91 -11.50 -13.77
N PRO A 74 1.65 -11.64 -12.66
CA PRO A 74 1.09 -11.42 -11.31
C PRO A 74 0.73 -9.96 -11.07
N PHE A 75 -0.48 -9.74 -10.55
CA PHE A 75 -0.97 -8.44 -10.11
C PHE A 75 -1.52 -8.51 -8.69
N VAL A 76 -1.38 -7.43 -7.96
CA VAL A 76 -2.14 -7.15 -6.72
C VAL A 76 -3.14 -6.04 -7.02
N LEU A 77 -4.35 -6.14 -6.50
CA LEU A 77 -5.31 -5.05 -6.47
C LEU A 77 -5.41 -4.55 -5.03
N HIS A 78 -4.99 -3.31 -4.79
CA HIS A 78 -4.71 -2.75 -3.48
C HIS A 78 -5.50 -1.47 -3.19
N LEU A 79 -6.12 -1.40 -2.00
CA LEU A 79 -6.64 -0.15 -1.45
C LEU A 79 -5.51 0.56 -0.71
N ASP A 80 -5.12 1.72 -1.20
CA ASP A 80 -4.07 2.57 -0.68
C ASP A 80 -4.66 3.62 0.29
N HIS A 81 -4.00 3.87 1.42
CA HIS A 81 -4.40 4.85 2.45
C HIS A 81 -5.85 4.76 2.96
N GLY A 82 -6.37 3.56 3.18
CA GLY A 82 -7.65 3.38 3.88
C GLY A 82 -7.59 3.93 5.32
N LYS A 83 -8.44 4.88 5.67
CA LYS A 83 -8.45 5.52 7.00
C LYS A 83 -9.42 4.86 7.99
N THR A 84 -10.26 3.96 7.53
CA THR A 84 -11.27 3.29 8.37
C THR A 84 -11.43 1.82 8.02
N ILE A 85 -11.82 1.03 9.03
CA ILE A 85 -12.19 -0.38 8.83
C ILE A 85 -13.24 -0.54 7.73
N GLN A 86 -14.22 0.37 7.70
CA GLN A 86 -15.29 0.33 6.71
C GLN A 86 -14.76 0.46 5.27
N GLN A 87 -13.79 1.35 5.01
CA GLN A 87 -13.17 1.50 3.70
C GLN A 87 -12.46 0.23 3.27
N CYS A 88 -11.66 -0.37 4.17
CA CYS A 88 -10.97 -1.64 3.91
C CYS A 88 -11.97 -2.77 3.60
N MET A 89 -13.04 -2.89 4.38
CA MET A 89 -14.05 -3.94 4.16
C MET A 89 -14.83 -3.74 2.85
N LYS A 90 -15.12 -2.50 2.45
CA LYS A 90 -15.73 -2.21 1.14
C LYS A 90 -14.83 -2.65 -0.02
N ALA A 91 -13.51 -2.37 0.06
CA ALA A 91 -12.55 -2.80 -0.94
C ALA A 91 -12.47 -4.33 -1.03
N ILE A 92 -12.40 -5.03 0.10
CA ILE A 92 -12.42 -6.50 0.14
C ILE A 92 -13.70 -7.04 -0.52
N GLN A 93 -14.86 -6.47 -0.23
CA GLN A 93 -16.11 -6.85 -0.88
C GLN A 93 -16.14 -6.58 -2.40
N ALA A 94 -15.38 -5.60 -2.87
CA ALA A 94 -15.21 -5.33 -4.30
C ALA A 94 -14.21 -6.27 -4.99
N GLY A 95 -13.50 -7.11 -4.20
CA GLY A 95 -12.57 -8.13 -4.71
C GLY A 95 -11.10 -7.69 -4.72
N PHE A 96 -10.75 -6.72 -3.90
CA PHE A 96 -9.36 -6.35 -3.65
C PHE A 96 -8.65 -7.49 -2.92
N THR A 97 -7.39 -7.70 -3.27
CA THR A 97 -6.54 -8.76 -2.71
C THR A 97 -5.57 -8.24 -1.65
N SER A 98 -5.53 -6.93 -1.49
CA SER A 98 -4.76 -6.24 -0.47
C SER A 98 -5.44 -4.94 -0.06
N VAL A 99 -5.33 -4.56 1.19
CA VAL A 99 -5.81 -3.29 1.73
C VAL A 99 -4.78 -2.70 2.68
N MET A 100 -4.69 -1.37 2.71
CA MET A 100 -3.91 -0.65 3.70
C MET A 100 -4.85 0.01 4.72
N LEU A 101 -4.54 -0.14 6.01
CA LEU A 101 -5.04 0.76 7.04
C LEU A 101 -3.95 1.75 7.40
N ASP A 102 -4.16 3.01 7.04
CA ASP A 102 -3.27 4.10 7.40
C ASP A 102 -3.76 4.81 8.65
N GLY A 103 -3.23 4.38 9.80
CA GLY A 103 -3.40 4.99 11.11
C GLY A 103 -2.20 5.84 11.55
N SER A 104 -1.29 6.20 10.65
CA SER A 104 -0.02 6.88 10.96
C SER A 104 -0.17 8.22 11.67
N GLU A 105 -1.28 8.93 11.43
CA GLU A 105 -1.61 10.20 12.10
C GLU A 105 -2.29 10.02 13.46
N LEU A 106 -2.67 8.80 13.83
CA LEU A 106 -3.30 8.48 15.12
C LEU A 106 -2.25 8.22 16.21
N PRO A 107 -2.65 8.27 17.49
CA PRO A 107 -1.80 7.75 18.56
C PRO A 107 -1.43 6.28 18.29
N TYR A 108 -0.19 5.90 18.58
CA TYR A 108 0.37 4.58 18.27
C TYR A 108 -0.54 3.40 18.65
N GLU A 109 -1.05 3.39 19.88
CA GLU A 109 -1.91 2.28 20.35
C GLU A 109 -3.25 2.22 19.61
N GLU A 110 -3.76 3.34 19.14
CA GLU A 110 -4.99 3.38 18.33
C GLU A 110 -4.71 2.90 16.89
N ASN A 111 -3.56 3.26 16.31
CA ASN A 111 -3.09 2.71 15.04
C ASN A 111 -2.98 1.18 15.15
N VAL A 112 -2.28 0.68 16.17
CA VAL A 112 -2.16 -0.78 16.44
C VAL A 112 -3.52 -1.43 16.54
N ARG A 113 -4.46 -0.87 17.31
CA ARG A 113 -5.79 -1.42 17.52
C ARG A 113 -6.58 -1.55 16.21
N LEU A 114 -6.64 -0.46 15.43
CA LEU A 114 -7.41 -0.45 14.18
C LEU A 114 -6.77 -1.34 13.11
N THR A 115 -5.45 -1.28 12.98
CA THR A 115 -4.72 -2.11 12.01
C THR A 115 -4.89 -3.59 12.33
N LYS A 116 -4.79 -3.98 13.61
CA LYS A 116 -5.04 -5.36 14.02
C LYS A 116 -6.46 -5.81 13.68
N GLU A 117 -7.47 -4.99 13.94
CA GLU A 117 -8.87 -5.32 13.64
C GLU A 117 -9.08 -5.55 12.14
N VAL A 118 -8.49 -4.71 11.27
CA VAL A 118 -8.52 -4.92 9.82
C VAL A 118 -7.77 -6.19 9.43
N THR A 119 -6.60 -6.45 10.01
CA THR A 119 -5.80 -7.64 9.72
C THR A 119 -6.58 -8.92 10.07
N ASP A 120 -7.15 -8.97 11.26
CA ASP A 120 -7.94 -10.15 11.69
C ASP A 120 -9.11 -10.44 10.72
N LEU A 121 -9.79 -9.39 10.25
CA LEU A 121 -10.92 -9.53 9.31
C LEU A 121 -10.46 -9.90 7.88
N ALA A 122 -9.41 -9.26 7.37
CA ALA A 122 -8.89 -9.48 6.03
C ALA A 122 -8.30 -10.88 5.87
N HIS A 123 -7.54 -11.36 6.85
CA HIS A 123 -6.95 -12.70 6.85
C HIS A 123 -8.00 -13.82 6.83
N MET A 124 -9.19 -13.62 7.39
CA MET A 124 -10.29 -14.60 7.32
C MET A 124 -10.71 -14.91 5.87
N VAL A 125 -10.42 -14.00 4.94
CA VAL A 125 -10.79 -14.13 3.52
C VAL A 125 -9.59 -14.14 2.58
N GLY A 126 -8.36 -14.29 3.12
CA GLY A 126 -7.13 -14.42 2.33
C GLY A 126 -6.64 -13.11 1.69
N VAL A 127 -7.03 -11.96 2.24
CA VAL A 127 -6.60 -10.62 1.81
C VAL A 127 -5.46 -10.16 2.70
N SER A 128 -4.37 -9.67 2.10
CA SER A 128 -3.23 -9.12 2.84
C SER A 128 -3.48 -7.69 3.32
N VAL A 129 -2.79 -7.33 4.39
CA VAL A 129 -2.90 -5.99 5.00
C VAL A 129 -1.55 -5.30 5.07
N GLU A 130 -1.54 -4.05 4.64
CA GLU A 130 -0.46 -3.10 4.85
C GLU A 130 -0.81 -2.19 6.03
N GLY A 131 0.18 -1.94 6.89
CA GLY A 131 0.10 -0.93 7.94
C GLY A 131 1.09 0.20 7.69
N GLU A 132 0.97 1.32 8.42
CA GLU A 132 1.91 2.43 8.33
C GLU A 132 2.33 2.92 9.71
N ILE A 133 3.64 3.15 9.88
CA ILE A 133 4.21 3.84 11.03
C ILE A 133 5.25 4.89 10.61
N GLY A 134 5.35 5.95 11.38
CA GLY A 134 5.92 7.21 10.94
C GLY A 134 4.87 8.01 10.18
N THR A 135 5.18 9.21 9.74
CA THR A 135 4.25 10.05 8.99
C THR A 135 4.88 10.51 7.68
N ILE A 136 4.14 10.38 6.59
CA ILE A 136 4.58 10.89 5.29
C ILE A 136 4.24 12.37 5.18
N GLY A 137 5.15 13.14 4.59
CA GLY A 137 4.95 14.56 4.36
C GLY A 137 3.88 14.85 3.30
N VAL A 138 3.34 16.06 3.30
CA VAL A 138 2.45 16.55 2.27
C VAL A 138 3.05 17.78 1.58
N MET A 139 3.09 17.75 0.26
CA MET A 139 3.30 18.92 -0.59
C MET A 139 1.94 19.46 -1.04
N SER A 140 1.88 20.73 -1.44
CA SER A 140 0.64 21.32 -1.94
C SER A 140 0.02 20.49 -3.08
N ASN A 141 -1.31 20.36 -3.06
CA ASN A 141 -2.13 19.65 -4.05
C ASN A 141 -2.04 18.11 -4.03
N SER A 142 -1.94 17.50 -2.85
CA SER A 142 -2.13 16.05 -2.70
C SER A 142 -3.48 15.74 -2.04
N ASP A 143 -4.24 14.83 -2.64
CA ASP A 143 -5.49 14.30 -2.07
C ASP A 143 -5.24 13.07 -1.18
N GLU A 144 -4.00 12.55 -1.14
CA GLU A 144 -3.61 11.37 -0.37
C GLU A 144 -3.35 11.66 1.12
N GLY A 145 -3.34 12.95 1.50
CA GLY A 145 -3.07 13.37 2.87
C GLY A 145 -1.58 13.48 3.18
N GLY A 146 -1.25 13.57 4.47
CA GLY A 146 0.10 13.73 5.00
C GLY A 146 0.19 14.90 5.99
N VAL A 147 1.34 15.08 6.60
CA VAL A 147 1.59 16.08 7.65
C VAL A 147 2.68 17.06 7.26
N GLU A 148 2.63 18.30 7.79
CA GLU A 148 3.70 19.28 7.59
C GLU A 148 5.02 18.86 8.25
N ASN A 149 4.95 18.23 9.42
CA ASN A 149 6.11 17.77 10.18
C ASN A 149 6.21 16.25 10.10
N VAL A 150 7.11 15.76 9.27
CA VAL A 150 7.36 14.33 9.07
C VAL A 150 8.00 13.72 10.32
N THR A 151 7.44 12.62 10.80
CA THR A 151 8.05 11.77 11.80
C THR A 151 8.60 10.52 11.12
N TYR A 152 9.92 10.38 11.10
CA TYR A 152 10.54 9.17 10.53
C TYR A 152 10.19 7.94 11.34
N THR A 153 10.07 6.81 10.66
CA THR A 153 9.81 5.52 11.29
C THR A 153 10.97 5.16 12.23
N ASN A 154 10.65 4.83 13.49
CA ASN A 154 11.64 4.33 14.43
C ASN A 154 11.78 2.80 14.27
N PRO A 155 13.00 2.26 14.01
CA PRO A 155 13.21 0.82 13.86
C PRO A 155 12.75 -0.02 15.06
N GLU A 156 12.80 0.54 16.27
CA GLU A 156 12.35 -0.17 17.48
C GLU A 156 10.84 -0.41 17.50
N ASP A 157 10.06 0.49 16.89
CA ASP A 157 8.60 0.39 16.82
C ASP A 157 8.14 -0.62 15.76
N VAL A 158 8.98 -0.93 14.75
CA VAL A 158 8.66 -1.83 13.64
C VAL A 158 8.31 -3.24 14.13
N ILE A 159 9.16 -3.82 14.97
CA ILE A 159 8.96 -5.18 15.49
C ILE A 159 7.69 -5.25 16.36
N ASP A 160 7.52 -4.28 17.23
CA ASP A 160 6.37 -4.21 18.12
C ASP A 160 5.06 -4.07 17.34
N PHE A 161 5.04 -3.14 16.37
CA PHE A 161 3.86 -2.91 15.52
C PHE A 161 3.48 -4.15 14.72
N VAL A 162 4.41 -4.75 13.98
CA VAL A 162 4.14 -5.94 13.17
C VAL A 162 3.70 -7.11 14.04
N THR A 163 4.35 -7.31 15.20
CA THR A 163 3.98 -8.39 16.14
C THR A 163 2.57 -8.22 16.69
N LYS A 164 2.18 -6.99 17.05
CA LYS A 164 0.86 -6.69 17.62
C LYS A 164 -0.24 -6.73 16.57
N THR A 165 0.02 -6.24 15.36
CA THR A 165 -1.00 -6.09 14.32
C THR A 165 -1.12 -7.31 13.41
N GLY A 166 -0.01 -8.01 13.16
CA GLY A 166 0.04 -9.13 12.23
C GLY A 166 -0.05 -8.72 10.75
N VAL A 167 0.31 -7.48 10.40
CA VAL A 167 0.33 -7.01 8.99
C VAL A 167 1.31 -7.81 8.14
N ASP A 168 1.06 -7.85 6.85
CA ASP A 168 1.83 -8.61 5.86
C ASP A 168 2.94 -7.78 5.21
N CYS A 169 2.82 -6.46 5.24
CA CYS A 169 3.82 -5.49 4.80
C CYS A 169 3.65 -4.16 5.54
N LEU A 170 4.69 -3.32 5.48
CA LEU A 170 4.74 -2.09 6.26
C LEU A 170 5.21 -0.90 5.42
N ALA A 171 4.38 0.15 5.35
CA ALA A 171 4.79 1.45 4.87
C ALA A 171 5.60 2.18 5.94
N ILE A 172 6.75 2.73 5.53
CA ILE A 172 7.70 3.40 6.42
C ILE A 172 8.04 4.80 5.92
N ALA A 173 8.17 5.75 6.84
CA ALA A 173 8.54 7.13 6.54
C ALA A 173 10.06 7.30 6.55
N ILE A 174 10.64 7.49 5.37
CA ILE A 174 12.09 7.69 5.16
C ILE A 174 12.44 9.00 4.46
N GLY A 175 11.49 9.92 4.32
CA GLY A 175 11.75 11.28 3.78
C GLY A 175 11.11 11.59 2.45
N THR A 176 10.07 10.88 2.05
CA THR A 176 9.18 11.24 0.93
C THR A 176 8.00 12.07 1.41
N ALA A 177 7.30 12.69 0.46
CA ALA A 177 6.05 13.39 0.69
C ALA A 177 5.10 13.18 -0.49
N HIS A 178 3.80 13.19 -0.22
CA HIS A 178 2.78 13.17 -1.24
C HIS A 178 2.70 14.51 -1.99
N GLY A 179 2.24 14.48 -3.22
CA GLY A 179 2.04 15.65 -4.05
C GLY A 179 3.22 16.00 -4.94
N ILE A 180 3.12 17.16 -5.58
CA ILE A 180 4.11 17.62 -6.56
C ILE A 180 5.20 18.42 -5.84
N TYR A 181 6.43 17.93 -5.92
CA TYR A 181 7.59 18.65 -5.41
C TYR A 181 7.82 19.96 -6.17
N PRO A 182 8.18 21.05 -5.48
CA PRO A 182 8.56 22.30 -6.13
C PRO A 182 9.71 22.10 -7.10
N LYS A 183 9.72 22.89 -8.19
CA LYS A 183 10.78 22.82 -9.20
C LYS A 183 12.16 23.02 -8.57
N GLY A 184 13.05 22.05 -8.78
CA GLY A 184 14.42 22.05 -8.23
C GLY A 184 14.55 21.48 -6.83
N PHE A 185 13.45 21.08 -6.19
CA PHE A 185 13.51 20.33 -4.94
C PHE A 185 13.80 18.86 -5.23
N VAL A 186 14.74 18.29 -4.48
CA VAL A 186 15.07 16.86 -4.53
C VAL A 186 14.88 16.29 -3.13
N PRO A 187 13.98 15.32 -2.93
CA PRO A 187 13.79 14.72 -1.62
C PRO A 187 15.05 13.96 -1.20
N LYS A 188 15.41 14.09 0.07
CA LYS A 188 16.55 13.37 0.63
C LYS A 188 16.05 12.14 1.39
N LEU A 189 16.17 10.98 0.77
CA LEU A 189 15.83 9.71 1.40
C LEU A 189 16.85 9.35 2.48
N GLN A 190 16.36 8.82 3.61
CA GLN A 190 17.16 8.34 4.72
C GLN A 190 17.52 6.86 4.48
N LEU A 191 18.45 6.58 3.58
CA LEU A 191 18.79 5.22 3.17
C LEU A 191 19.42 4.40 4.31
N GLU A 192 20.22 5.02 5.19
CA GLU A 192 20.76 4.36 6.39
C GLU A 192 19.64 3.94 7.36
N LEU A 193 18.56 4.74 7.44
CA LEU A 193 17.38 4.38 8.22
C LEU A 193 16.65 3.20 7.59
N LEU A 194 16.49 3.20 6.27
CA LEU A 194 15.89 2.08 5.54
C LEU A 194 16.65 0.77 5.78
N GLU A 195 17.98 0.80 5.71
CA GLU A 195 18.84 -0.35 6.00
C GLU A 195 18.60 -0.89 7.42
N ARG A 196 18.61 -0.01 8.41
CA ARG A 196 18.34 -0.39 9.81
C ARG A 196 16.94 -0.96 10.03
N ILE A 197 15.94 -0.40 9.38
CA ILE A 197 14.56 -0.94 9.42
C ILE A 197 14.53 -2.33 8.79
N LYS A 198 15.15 -2.50 7.62
CA LYS A 198 15.21 -3.78 6.92
C LYS A 198 15.88 -4.89 7.74
N GLU A 199 16.90 -4.56 8.55
CA GLU A 199 17.56 -5.52 9.43
C GLU A 199 16.64 -6.08 10.52
N VAL A 200 15.64 -5.32 10.96
CA VAL A 200 14.76 -5.69 12.08
C VAL A 200 13.35 -6.06 11.66
N ALA A 201 12.91 -5.61 10.48
CA ALA A 201 11.54 -5.81 10.02
C ALA A 201 11.26 -7.31 9.73
N PRO A 202 10.23 -7.90 10.36
CA PRO A 202 9.84 -9.29 10.10
C PRO A 202 9.02 -9.46 8.81
N VAL A 203 8.63 -8.35 8.19
CA VAL A 203 7.85 -8.29 6.93
C VAL A 203 8.52 -7.33 5.94
N PRO A 204 8.22 -7.42 4.64
CA PRO A 204 8.63 -6.43 3.65
C PRO A 204 8.13 -5.04 3.95
#